data_3123147bf5b2278db3c3db6ea7573744
#
_entry.id   3123147bf5b2278db3c3db6ea7573744
#
_cell.length_a   1.000
_cell.length_b   1.000
_cell.length_c   1.000
_cell.angle_alpha   90.00
_cell.angle_beta   90.00
_cell.angle_gamma   90.00
#
_symmetry.space_group_name_H-M   'P 1'
#
loop_
_entity.id
_entity.type
_entity.pdbx_description
1 polymer ?
#
loop_
_entity_poly.entity_id
_entity_poly.type
_entity_poly.pdbx_seq_one_letter_code
_entity_poly.pdbx_strand_id
1 'polypeptide(L)'
;FQKLNPEARNLIVNKLSLNKKNRDIIFKDIASNFSKVLKDNAIKAKIVGREKTPFAIWKKIQSKRVSLEQLTDIIGFRIVVNKIETCYKVLGIFHSNWSTIPGRFKDYISTPKINNYKSIHTSIIGPKRQRVEIQIRTKHMHEFAQRGIASHWKYKSSEKFDSLSWKEY
;
A
#
# COMPACT_ATOMS: atom_id res chain seq x y z
N PHE A 1 -2.13 -21.42 -9.17
CA PHE A 1 -3.32 -20.84 -8.55
C PHE A 1 -4.61 -21.51 -9.03
N GLN A 2 -4.89 -21.49 -10.33
CA GLN A 2 -6.10 -22.09 -10.89
C GLN A 2 -6.19 -23.60 -10.69
N LYS A 3 -5.04 -24.28 -10.68
CA LYS A 3 -4.97 -25.72 -10.51
C LYS A 3 -5.12 -26.18 -9.06
N LEU A 4 -4.87 -25.28 -8.09
CA LEU A 4 -4.84 -25.65 -6.68
C LEU A 4 -6.21 -25.64 -6.00
N ASN A 5 -7.08 -24.67 -6.34
CA ASN A 5 -8.41 -24.58 -5.74
C ASN A 5 -9.36 -23.69 -6.58
N PRO A 6 -10.07 -24.29 -7.55
CA PRO A 6 -10.96 -23.53 -8.42
C PRO A 6 -12.11 -22.83 -7.69
N GLU A 7 -12.65 -23.44 -6.63
CA GLU A 7 -13.75 -22.85 -5.86
C GLU A 7 -13.32 -21.59 -5.13
N ALA A 8 -12.17 -21.65 -4.44
CA ALA A 8 -11.62 -20.49 -3.74
C ALA A 8 -11.26 -19.37 -4.72
N ARG A 9 -10.71 -19.73 -5.88
CA ARG A 9 -10.41 -18.76 -6.93
C ARG A 9 -11.67 -18.05 -7.41
N ASN A 10 -12.73 -18.81 -7.70
CA ASN A 10 -14.00 -18.26 -8.17
C ASN A 10 -14.63 -17.34 -7.12
N LEU A 11 -14.57 -17.74 -5.85
CA LEU A 11 -15.08 -16.90 -4.74
C LEU A 11 -14.34 -15.56 -4.67
N ILE A 12 -13.01 -15.58 -4.76
CA ILE A 12 -12.19 -14.36 -4.74
C ILE A 12 -12.51 -13.47 -5.94
N VAL A 13 -12.53 -14.04 -7.14
CA VAL A 13 -12.80 -13.29 -8.38
C VAL A 13 -14.20 -12.68 -8.34
N ASN A 14 -15.21 -13.43 -7.91
CA ASN A 14 -16.57 -12.94 -7.81
C ASN A 14 -16.68 -11.79 -6.81
N LYS A 15 -16.10 -11.93 -5.63
CA LYS A 15 -16.12 -10.88 -4.61
C LYS A 15 -15.39 -9.62 -5.09
N LEU A 16 -14.24 -9.77 -5.74
CA LEU A 16 -13.49 -8.63 -6.29
C LEU A 16 -14.27 -7.93 -7.41
N SER A 17 -14.95 -8.69 -8.28
CA SER A 17 -15.76 -8.13 -9.36
C SER A 17 -16.98 -7.35 -8.83
N LEU A 18 -17.69 -7.93 -7.86
CA LEU A 18 -18.85 -7.29 -7.26
C LEU A 18 -18.50 -5.98 -6.55
N ASN A 19 -17.34 -5.91 -5.93
CA ASN A 19 -16.91 -4.76 -5.13
C ASN A 19 -15.99 -3.79 -5.88
N LYS A 20 -15.64 -4.07 -7.13
CA LYS A 20 -14.68 -3.25 -7.87
C LYS A 20 -15.08 -1.79 -7.96
N LYS A 21 -16.32 -1.51 -8.34
CA LYS A 21 -16.87 -0.15 -8.45
C LYS A 21 -16.83 0.58 -7.11
N ASN A 22 -17.25 -0.11 -6.05
CA ASN A 22 -17.23 0.46 -4.70
C ASN A 22 -15.82 0.71 -4.20
N ARG A 23 -14.88 -0.19 -4.51
CA ARG A 23 -13.47 0.00 -4.16
C ARG A 23 -12.86 1.20 -4.87
N ASP A 24 -13.12 1.37 -6.15
CA ASP A 24 -12.60 2.52 -6.90
C ASP A 24 -13.08 3.84 -6.32
N ILE A 25 -14.35 3.90 -5.91
CA ILE A 25 -14.92 5.07 -5.22
C ILE A 25 -14.21 5.29 -3.89
N ILE A 26 -14.03 4.25 -3.09
CA ILE A 26 -13.37 4.32 -1.79
C ILE A 26 -11.92 4.78 -1.95
N PHE A 27 -11.18 4.22 -2.92
CA PHE A 27 -9.80 4.64 -3.21
C PHE A 27 -9.72 6.11 -3.58
N LYS A 28 -10.60 6.58 -4.45
CA LYS A 28 -10.63 7.99 -4.85
C LYS A 28 -10.96 8.90 -3.67
N ASP A 29 -11.91 8.50 -2.83
CA ASP A 29 -12.29 9.27 -1.65
C ASP A 29 -11.15 9.37 -0.64
N ILE A 30 -10.46 8.27 -0.38
CA ILE A 30 -9.33 8.24 0.54
C ILE A 30 -8.18 9.08 -0.03
N ALA A 31 -7.85 8.91 -1.31
CA ALA A 31 -6.81 9.69 -1.97
C ALA A 31 -7.12 11.19 -1.94
N SER A 32 -8.39 11.55 -2.14
CA SER A 32 -8.85 12.94 -2.07
C SER A 32 -8.68 13.52 -0.66
N ASN A 33 -9.02 12.76 0.38
CA ASN A 33 -8.82 13.16 1.77
C ASN A 33 -7.35 13.35 2.09
N PHE A 34 -6.50 12.43 1.67
CA PHE A 34 -5.05 12.53 1.88
C PHE A 34 -4.48 13.74 1.14
N SER A 35 -4.87 13.94 -0.12
CA SER A 35 -4.45 15.07 -0.92
C SER A 35 -4.83 16.40 -0.27
N LYS A 36 -6.05 16.50 0.23
CA LYS A 36 -6.53 17.72 0.92
C LYS A 36 -5.71 18.01 2.16
N VAL A 37 -5.52 17.02 3.02
CA VAL A 37 -4.76 17.18 4.26
C VAL A 37 -3.32 17.59 3.97
N LEU A 38 -2.68 17.00 2.97
CA LEU A 38 -1.32 17.36 2.58
C LEU A 38 -1.24 18.76 1.98
N LYS A 39 -2.19 19.14 1.14
CA LYS A 39 -2.24 20.50 0.57
C LYS A 39 -2.50 21.56 1.65
N ASP A 40 -3.37 21.26 2.60
CA ASP A 40 -3.65 22.16 3.72
C ASP A 40 -2.40 22.43 4.57
N ASN A 41 -1.44 21.49 4.56
CA ASN A 41 -0.16 21.61 5.24
C ASN A 41 0.99 22.01 4.30
N ALA A 42 0.68 22.50 3.09
CA ALA A 42 1.64 22.95 2.10
C ALA A 42 2.66 21.87 1.69
N ILE A 43 2.24 20.63 1.61
CA ILE A 43 3.09 19.50 1.22
C ILE A 43 2.75 19.05 -0.19
N LYS A 44 3.78 19.05 -1.05
CA LYS A 44 3.70 18.46 -2.39
C LYS A 44 4.08 16.99 -2.29
N ALA A 45 3.15 16.13 -2.66
CA ALA A 45 3.37 14.69 -2.62
C ALA A 45 2.67 14.01 -3.79
N LYS A 46 3.26 12.92 -4.24
CA LYS A 46 2.64 12.01 -5.20
C LYS A 46 1.95 10.90 -4.40
N ILE A 47 0.68 10.68 -4.66
CA ILE A 47 -0.12 9.68 -3.95
C ILE A 47 -0.42 8.54 -4.93
N VAL A 48 -0.02 7.33 -4.55
CA VAL A 48 -0.20 6.13 -5.36
C VAL A 48 -0.96 5.11 -4.54
N GLY A 49 -2.05 4.59 -5.06
CA GLY A 49 -2.84 3.55 -4.42
C GLY A 49 -2.55 2.18 -5.02
N ARG A 50 -2.67 1.14 -4.21
CA ARG A 50 -2.42 -0.24 -4.63
C ARG A 50 -3.69 -1.07 -4.62
N GLU A 51 -4.02 -1.65 -5.78
CA GLU A 51 -5.00 -2.72 -5.88
C GLU A 51 -4.29 -4.06 -5.79
N LYS A 52 -4.80 -4.94 -4.91
CA LYS A 52 -4.24 -6.30 -4.78
C LYS A 52 -4.85 -7.20 -5.86
N THR A 53 -3.99 -7.95 -6.56
CA THR A 53 -4.43 -8.93 -7.55
C THR A 53 -5.07 -10.13 -6.84
N PRO A 54 -5.98 -10.89 -7.51
CA PRO A 54 -6.54 -12.11 -6.93
C PRO A 54 -5.47 -13.11 -6.50
N PHE A 55 -4.38 -13.22 -7.25
CA PHE A 55 -3.27 -14.12 -6.92
C PHE A 55 -2.55 -13.69 -5.63
N ALA A 56 -2.26 -12.41 -5.49
CA ALA A 56 -1.59 -11.89 -4.29
C ALA A 56 -2.46 -12.10 -3.04
N ILE A 57 -3.76 -11.89 -3.15
CA ILE A 57 -4.71 -12.13 -2.06
C ILE A 57 -4.71 -13.62 -1.69
N TRP A 58 -4.81 -14.50 -2.67
CA TRP A 58 -4.78 -15.96 -2.47
C TRP A 58 -3.52 -16.39 -1.74
N LYS A 59 -2.35 -15.91 -2.19
CA LYS A 59 -1.06 -16.24 -1.59
C LYS A 59 -0.99 -15.82 -0.12
N LYS A 60 -1.52 -14.65 0.23
CA LYS A 60 -1.58 -14.18 1.62
C LYS A 60 -2.50 -15.02 2.48
N ILE A 61 -3.65 -15.42 1.96
CA ILE A 61 -4.58 -16.31 2.67
C ILE A 61 -3.87 -17.63 3.01
N GLN A 62 -3.16 -18.20 2.05
CA GLN A 62 -2.42 -19.46 2.24
C GLN A 62 -1.31 -19.33 3.29
N SER A 63 -0.53 -18.24 3.25
CA SER A 63 0.64 -18.08 4.10
C SER A 63 0.30 -17.62 5.53
N LYS A 64 -0.74 -16.82 5.72
CA LYS A 64 -1.08 -16.19 7.00
C LYS A 64 -2.40 -16.64 7.60
N ARG A 65 -3.13 -17.52 6.94
CA ARG A 65 -4.45 -18.01 7.37
C ARG A 65 -5.43 -16.88 7.72
N VAL A 66 -5.40 -15.78 6.97
CA VAL A 66 -6.32 -14.66 7.16
C VAL A 66 -7.54 -14.82 6.27
N SER A 67 -8.68 -14.29 6.71
CA SER A 67 -9.92 -14.35 5.93
C SER A 67 -9.86 -13.44 4.70
N LEU A 68 -10.64 -13.77 3.68
CA LEU A 68 -10.76 -12.97 2.47
C LEU A 68 -11.24 -11.55 2.79
N GLU A 69 -12.20 -11.41 3.71
CA GLU A 69 -12.71 -10.10 4.13
C GLU A 69 -11.62 -9.23 4.74
N GLN A 70 -10.78 -9.79 5.59
CA GLN A 70 -9.67 -9.05 6.21
C GLN A 70 -8.68 -8.53 5.17
N LEU A 71 -8.41 -9.30 4.11
CA LEU A 71 -7.47 -8.89 3.07
C LEU A 71 -8.07 -7.89 2.09
N THR A 72 -9.34 -8.04 1.73
CA THR A 72 -10.00 -7.13 0.79
C THR A 72 -10.28 -5.77 1.42
N ASP A 73 -10.32 -5.70 2.76
CA ASP A 73 -10.53 -4.44 3.49
C ASP A 73 -9.25 -3.66 3.70
N ILE A 74 -8.08 -4.22 3.38
CA ILE A 74 -6.80 -3.53 3.51
C ILE A 74 -6.49 -2.78 2.22
N ILE A 75 -6.34 -1.46 2.37
CA ILE A 75 -6.02 -0.55 1.28
C ILE A 75 -4.58 -0.08 1.45
N GLY A 76 -3.79 -0.13 0.38
CA GLY A 76 -2.40 0.32 0.40
C GLY A 76 -2.23 1.63 -0.35
N PHE A 77 -1.49 2.56 0.26
CA PHE A 77 -1.09 3.81 -0.38
C PHE A 77 0.39 4.06 -0.20
N ARG A 78 0.97 4.75 -1.16
CA ARG A 78 2.36 5.19 -1.13
C ARG A 78 2.40 6.69 -1.33
N ILE A 79 3.09 7.39 -0.44
CA ILE A 79 3.25 8.83 -0.49
C ILE A 79 4.72 9.12 -0.81
N VAL A 80 4.96 9.77 -1.96
CA VAL A 80 6.31 10.08 -2.41
C VAL A 80 6.52 11.59 -2.33
N VAL A 81 7.56 11.99 -1.61
CA VAL A 81 7.90 13.40 -1.36
C VAL A 81 9.34 13.66 -1.76
N ASN A 82 9.80 14.92 -1.66
CA ASN A 82 11.12 15.31 -2.13
C ASN A 82 12.23 15.15 -1.09
N LYS A 83 11.91 15.33 0.20
CA LYS A 83 12.91 15.41 1.28
C LYS A 83 12.58 14.47 2.43
N ILE A 84 13.62 14.03 3.14
CA ILE A 84 13.46 13.17 4.33
C ILE A 84 12.63 13.86 5.40
N GLU A 85 12.89 15.13 5.68
CA GLU A 85 12.11 15.88 6.68
C GLU A 85 10.63 15.90 6.33
N THR A 86 10.31 15.99 5.05
CA THR A 86 8.92 15.96 4.58
C THR A 86 8.27 14.59 4.82
N CYS A 87 9.04 13.50 4.73
CA CYS A 87 8.53 12.18 5.10
C CYS A 87 8.02 12.16 6.55
N TYR A 88 8.80 12.72 7.49
CA TYR A 88 8.41 12.77 8.90
C TYR A 88 7.26 13.73 9.15
N LYS A 89 7.18 14.83 8.39
CA LYS A 89 6.03 15.73 8.46
C LYS A 89 4.74 15.03 8.02
N VAL A 90 4.78 14.29 6.93
CA VAL A 90 3.64 13.50 6.45
C VAL A 90 3.22 12.48 7.49
N LEU A 91 4.17 11.77 8.08
CA LEU A 91 3.89 10.82 9.16
C LEU A 91 3.15 11.50 10.32
N GLY A 92 3.66 12.64 10.79
CA GLY A 92 3.04 13.39 11.87
C GLY A 92 1.64 13.87 11.52
N ILE A 93 1.43 14.35 10.30
CA ILE A 93 0.12 14.78 9.82
C ILE A 93 -0.87 13.61 9.83
N PHE A 94 -0.48 12.48 9.31
CA PHE A 94 -1.35 11.31 9.25
C PHE A 94 -1.67 10.77 10.64
N HIS A 95 -0.68 10.66 11.51
CA HIS A 95 -0.88 10.18 12.88
C HIS A 95 -1.67 11.15 13.76
N SER A 96 -1.67 12.45 13.45
CA SER A 96 -2.49 13.41 14.17
C SER A 96 -3.94 13.46 13.67
N ASN A 97 -4.20 13.06 12.45
CA ASN A 97 -5.54 13.07 11.86
C ASN A 97 -6.29 11.74 11.98
N TRP A 98 -5.57 10.62 12.04
CA TRP A 98 -6.19 9.29 12.08
C TRP A 98 -5.51 8.40 13.10
N SER A 99 -6.28 7.48 13.70
CA SER A 99 -5.77 6.52 14.67
C SER A 99 -4.81 5.53 14.00
N THR A 100 -3.72 5.20 14.69
CA THR A 100 -2.74 4.22 14.21
C THR A 100 -3.13 2.81 14.63
N ILE A 101 -2.69 1.81 13.86
CA ILE A 101 -2.84 0.41 14.21
C ILE A 101 -1.56 -0.05 14.92
N PRO A 102 -1.65 -0.50 16.19
CA PRO A 102 -0.47 -0.91 16.95
C PRO A 102 0.33 -2.02 16.26
N GLY A 103 1.65 -1.94 16.36
CA GLY A 103 2.56 -2.96 15.84
C GLY A 103 2.84 -2.88 14.34
N ARG A 104 2.26 -1.92 13.63
CA ARG A 104 2.43 -1.78 12.18
C ARG A 104 3.44 -0.71 11.77
N PHE A 105 3.86 0.12 12.69
CA PHE A 105 4.82 1.19 12.40
C PHE A 105 6.24 0.65 12.26
N LYS A 106 6.90 1.03 11.15
CA LYS A 106 8.32 0.70 10.89
C LYS A 106 9.00 1.91 10.24
N ASP A 107 10.05 2.40 10.86
CA ASP A 107 10.87 3.48 10.30
C ASP A 107 12.14 2.91 9.69
N TYR A 108 12.08 2.59 8.40
CA TYR A 108 13.24 2.11 7.65
C TYR A 108 14.07 3.26 7.05
N ILE A 109 13.75 4.52 7.37
CA ILE A 109 14.61 5.64 7.02
C ILE A 109 15.72 5.79 8.06
N SER A 110 15.37 5.81 9.35
CA SER A 110 16.37 5.86 10.43
C SER A 110 17.10 4.54 10.57
N THR A 111 16.46 3.42 10.32
CA THR A 111 17.05 2.09 10.43
C THR A 111 16.76 1.31 9.15
N PRO A 112 17.56 1.51 8.09
CA PRO A 112 17.34 0.83 6.81
C PRO A 112 17.40 -0.70 6.94
N LYS A 113 16.71 -1.39 6.04
CA LYS A 113 16.82 -2.85 5.93
C LYS A 113 18.20 -3.25 5.41
N ILE A 114 18.55 -4.52 5.55
CA ILE A 114 19.85 -5.08 5.15
C ILE A 114 20.19 -4.73 3.69
N ASN A 115 19.21 -4.70 2.80
CA ASN A 115 19.37 -4.37 1.38
C ASN A 115 19.36 -2.86 1.10
N ASN A 116 19.49 -2.01 2.11
CA ASN A 116 19.41 -0.55 2.02
C ASN A 116 18.04 0.00 1.63
N TYR A 117 16.99 -0.82 1.71
CA TYR A 117 15.63 -0.33 1.52
C TYR A 117 15.28 0.70 2.59
N LYS A 118 14.77 1.85 2.16
CA LYS A 118 14.38 2.96 3.03
C LYS A 118 12.93 3.36 2.73
N SER A 119 12.13 3.45 3.76
CA SER A 119 10.76 3.95 3.70
C SER A 119 10.21 4.01 5.12
N ILE A 120 9.16 4.79 5.34
CA ILE A 120 8.37 4.70 6.56
C ILE A 120 7.13 3.88 6.24
N HIS A 121 6.86 2.86 7.05
CA HIS A 121 5.65 2.07 6.96
C HIS A 121 4.78 2.33 8.17
N THR A 122 3.52 2.64 7.94
CA THR A 122 2.54 2.80 9.01
C THR A 122 1.17 2.31 8.54
N SER A 123 0.29 2.05 9.48
CA SER A 123 -1.09 1.68 9.18
C SER A 123 -2.02 2.49 10.05
N ILE A 124 -3.07 3.01 9.45
CA ILE A 124 -4.04 3.86 10.11
C ILE A 124 -5.47 3.35 9.88
N ILE A 125 -6.38 3.75 10.76
CA ILE A 125 -7.81 3.71 10.46
C ILE A 125 -8.12 5.07 9.83
N GLY A 126 -8.15 5.08 8.51
CA GLY A 126 -8.24 6.31 7.73
C GLY A 126 -9.65 6.76 7.44
N PRO A 127 -9.83 7.57 6.39
CA PRO A 127 -11.16 8.01 5.98
C PRO A 127 -12.11 6.83 5.77
N LYS A 128 -13.37 7.01 6.12
CA LYS A 128 -14.43 6.00 6.03
C LYS A 128 -14.15 4.73 6.86
N ARG A 129 -13.34 4.86 7.93
CA ARG A 129 -12.99 3.76 8.84
C ARG A 129 -12.30 2.59 8.14
N GLN A 130 -11.62 2.85 7.02
CA GLN A 130 -10.87 1.83 6.30
C GLN A 130 -9.47 1.66 6.89
N ARG A 131 -8.99 0.43 6.93
CA ARG A 131 -7.60 0.14 7.26
C ARG A 131 -6.72 0.50 6.07
N VAL A 132 -5.79 1.42 6.29
CA VAL A 132 -4.91 1.89 5.22
C VAL A 132 -3.46 1.65 5.63
N GLU A 133 -2.75 0.88 4.83
CA GLU A 133 -1.30 0.73 4.92
C GLU A 133 -0.66 1.84 4.10
N ILE A 134 0.28 2.57 4.71
CA ILE A 134 0.91 3.71 4.08
C ILE A 134 2.42 3.52 4.08
N GLN A 135 3.03 3.70 2.90
CA GLN A 135 4.47 3.79 2.73
C GLN A 135 4.80 5.25 2.40
N ILE A 136 5.71 5.85 3.16
CA ILE A 136 6.15 7.24 2.96
C ILE A 136 7.63 7.21 2.63
N ARG A 137 8.03 7.82 1.50
CA ARG A 137 9.43 7.83 1.07
C ARG A 137 9.72 9.00 0.14
N THR A 138 11.00 9.29 -0.04
CA THR A 138 11.43 10.29 -1.02
C THR A 138 11.44 9.70 -2.43
N LYS A 139 11.52 10.58 -3.44
CA LYS A 139 11.70 10.15 -4.84
C LYS A 139 12.94 9.28 -5.01
N HIS A 140 14.03 9.65 -4.36
CA HIS A 140 15.28 8.89 -4.42
C HIS A 140 15.12 7.48 -3.83
N MET A 141 14.47 7.37 -2.67
CA MET A 141 14.16 6.08 -2.03
C MET A 141 13.22 5.24 -2.90
N HIS A 142 12.27 5.89 -3.56
CA HIS A 142 11.35 5.23 -4.48
C HIS A 142 12.09 4.66 -5.70
N GLU A 143 12.96 5.44 -6.32
CA GLU A 143 13.78 4.98 -7.44
C GLU A 143 14.70 3.83 -7.03
N PHE A 144 15.33 3.93 -5.88
CA PHE A 144 16.17 2.87 -5.35
C PHE A 144 15.38 1.56 -5.16
N ALA A 145 14.18 1.64 -4.57
CA ALA A 145 13.33 0.47 -4.38
C ALA A 145 12.89 -0.14 -5.72
N GLN A 146 12.59 0.69 -6.72
CA GLN A 146 12.24 0.23 -8.07
C GLN A 146 13.40 -0.51 -8.73
N ARG A 147 14.63 0.00 -8.60
CA ARG A 147 15.84 -0.67 -9.13
C ARG A 147 16.10 -1.99 -8.42
N GLY A 148 15.90 -2.04 -7.08
CA GLY A 148 16.02 -3.26 -6.30
C GLY A 148 15.06 -4.34 -6.76
N ILE A 149 13.81 -3.97 -7.03
CA ILE A 149 12.80 -4.86 -7.59
C ILE A 149 13.23 -5.33 -8.98
N ALA A 150 13.71 -4.43 -9.84
CA ALA A 150 14.16 -4.77 -11.19
C ALA A 150 15.34 -5.75 -11.17
N SER A 151 16.28 -5.62 -10.25
CA SER A 151 17.41 -6.55 -10.11
C SER A 151 16.97 -7.92 -9.60
N HIS A 152 15.89 -8.00 -8.83
CA HIS A 152 15.31 -9.26 -8.36
C HIS A 152 14.39 -9.92 -9.39
N TRP A 153 13.95 -9.22 -10.41
CA TRP A 153 13.05 -9.76 -11.44
C TRP A 153 13.64 -10.96 -12.20
N LYS A 154 14.95 -11.03 -12.30
CA LYS A 154 15.63 -12.17 -12.90
C LYS A 154 15.39 -13.47 -12.10
N TYR A 155 14.96 -13.35 -10.86
CA TYR A 155 14.82 -14.48 -9.92
C TYR A 155 13.39 -14.71 -9.42
N LYS A 156 12.50 -13.68 -9.47
CA LYS A 156 11.14 -13.77 -8.92
C LYS A 156 10.11 -13.06 -9.80
N SER A 157 9.50 -13.82 -10.72
CA SER A 157 8.47 -13.29 -11.63
C SER A 157 7.20 -12.80 -10.90
N SER A 158 6.91 -13.29 -9.69
CA SER A 158 5.71 -12.91 -8.93
C SER A 158 5.73 -11.46 -8.43
N GLU A 159 6.90 -10.88 -8.20
CA GLU A 159 7.03 -9.50 -7.75
C GLU A 159 6.74 -8.48 -8.86
N LYS A 160 6.84 -8.89 -10.12
CA LYS A 160 6.51 -8.07 -11.27
C LYS A 160 5.05 -7.63 -11.28
N PHE A 161 4.14 -8.52 -10.89
CA PHE A 161 2.71 -8.21 -10.85
C PHE A 161 2.37 -7.21 -9.76
N ASP A 162 3.08 -7.24 -8.64
CA ASP A 162 2.82 -6.35 -7.51
C ASP A 162 3.17 -4.90 -7.85
N SER A 163 4.26 -4.66 -8.60
CA SER A 163 4.66 -3.32 -9.01
C SER A 163 3.70 -2.70 -10.04
N LEU A 164 3.02 -3.52 -10.84
CA LEU A 164 2.06 -3.06 -11.84
C LEU A 164 0.68 -2.71 -11.25
N SER A 165 0.41 -3.07 -9.99
CA SER A 165 -0.87 -2.81 -9.34
C SER A 165 -1.00 -1.40 -8.74
N TRP A 166 0.06 -0.59 -8.75
CA TRP A 166 0.06 0.75 -8.18
C TRP A 166 -0.49 1.77 -9.18
N LYS A 167 -1.43 2.58 -8.71
CA LYS A 167 -2.08 3.62 -9.50
C LYS A 167 -1.90 4.99 -8.85
N GLU A 168 -1.52 5.99 -9.63
CA GLU A 168 -1.40 7.37 -9.18
C GLU A 168 -2.76 8.05 -9.04
N TYR A 169 -2.91 8.82 -7.99
CA TYR A 169 -4.11 9.63 -7.72
C TYR A 169 -3.81 11.10 -7.60
#